data_fe8302e6ff0e82f820ca8911708b8e5c
#
_entry.id   fe8302e6ff0e82f820ca8911708b8e5c
#
_cell.length_a   1.000
_cell.length_b   1.000
_cell.length_c   1.000
_cell.angle_alpha   90.00
_cell.angle_beta   90.00
_cell.angle_gamma   90.00
#
_symmetry.space_group_name_H-M   'P 1'
#
loop_
_entity.id
_entity.type
_entity.pdbx_description
1 polymer ?
#
loop_
_entity_poly.entity_id
_entity_poly.type
_entity_poly.pdbx_seq_one_letter_code
_entity_poly.pdbx_strand_id
1 'polypeptide(L)'
;DGHNPSDERKKALTQKVLDEYKVEDVKELPINFDGLLMQADEEYGNIVWDRHFGENHKILEKQKRTYQISGFVNPFASLQSASMGFSGSDMLHHVDFLQEAENYRRDLIKKLNDKHAYGGSKTGDWNWEADNSFYRSIADFSYMLP
;
A
#
# COMPACT_ATOMS: atom_id res chain seq x y z
N ASP A 1 -25.51 9.54 16.99
CA ASP A 1 -25.01 10.11 15.74
C ASP A 1 -23.68 9.45 15.43
N GLY A 2 -23.73 8.48 14.48
CA GLY A 2 -22.55 7.74 14.05
C GLY A 2 -21.65 8.63 13.19
N HIS A 3 -20.78 9.38 13.83
CA HIS A 3 -19.75 10.15 13.17
C HIS A 3 -18.74 9.18 12.53
N ASN A 4 -18.80 9.04 11.20
CA ASN A 4 -17.88 8.19 10.45
C ASN A 4 -16.75 9.06 9.86
N PRO A 5 -15.51 8.91 10.35
CA PRO A 5 -14.37 9.69 9.85
C PRO A 5 -14.14 9.56 8.34
N SER A 6 -14.63 8.48 7.72
CA SER A 6 -14.59 8.28 6.28
C SER A 6 -15.48 9.29 5.55
N ASP A 7 -16.67 9.56 6.07
CA ASP A 7 -17.63 10.47 5.41
C ASP A 7 -17.15 11.92 5.44
N GLU A 8 -16.44 12.33 6.50
CA GLU A 8 -15.84 13.66 6.56
C GLU A 8 -14.71 13.83 5.55
N ARG A 9 -13.84 12.83 5.43
CA ARG A 9 -12.77 12.87 4.43
C ARG A 9 -13.33 12.94 3.02
N LYS A 10 -14.39 12.16 2.73
CA LYS A 10 -15.09 12.21 1.44
C LYS A 10 -15.64 13.60 1.18
N LYS A 11 -16.34 14.22 2.14
CA LYS A 11 -16.88 15.57 2.02
C LYS A 11 -15.78 16.62 1.79
N ALA A 12 -14.69 16.53 2.55
CA ALA A 12 -13.55 17.44 2.41
C ALA A 12 -12.88 17.32 1.03
N LEU A 13 -12.69 16.08 0.56
CA LEU A 13 -12.14 15.83 -0.78
C LEU A 13 -13.08 16.34 -1.87
N THR A 14 -14.38 16.07 -1.75
CA THR A 14 -15.39 16.55 -2.69
C THR A 14 -15.35 18.07 -2.80
N GLN A 15 -15.39 18.77 -1.67
CA GLN A 15 -15.35 20.22 -1.66
C GLN A 15 -14.08 20.77 -2.30
N LYS A 16 -12.93 20.20 -1.95
CA LYS A 16 -11.64 20.60 -2.52
C LYS A 16 -11.60 20.44 -4.04
N VAL A 17 -12.09 19.32 -4.57
CA VAL A 17 -12.09 19.05 -6.01
C VAL A 17 -13.08 19.96 -6.75
N LEU A 18 -14.27 20.16 -6.21
CA LEU A 18 -15.26 21.09 -6.80
C LEU A 18 -14.72 22.52 -6.86
N ASP A 19 -14.07 22.98 -5.79
CA ASP A 19 -13.46 24.33 -5.73
C ASP A 19 -12.30 24.45 -6.74
N GLU A 20 -11.49 23.41 -6.90
CA GLU A 20 -10.36 23.40 -7.85
C GLU A 20 -10.83 23.48 -9.30
N TYR A 21 -11.86 22.72 -9.66
CA TYR A 21 -12.41 22.71 -11.02
C TYR A 21 -13.50 23.76 -11.26
N LYS A 22 -13.90 24.51 -10.21
CA LYS A 22 -14.93 25.57 -10.26
C LYS A 22 -16.27 25.07 -10.82
N VAL A 23 -16.68 23.89 -10.39
CA VAL A 23 -17.96 23.25 -10.73
C VAL A 23 -18.80 23.05 -9.47
N GLU A 24 -20.12 22.99 -9.63
CA GLU A 24 -21.04 22.83 -8.49
C GLU A 24 -21.41 21.36 -8.24
N ASP A 25 -21.35 20.51 -9.27
CA ASP A 25 -21.71 19.09 -9.16
C ASP A 25 -20.52 18.20 -9.59
N VAL A 26 -20.35 17.10 -8.87
CA VAL A 26 -19.36 16.05 -9.16
C VAL A 26 -19.52 15.48 -10.58
N LYS A 27 -20.75 15.46 -11.11
CA LYS A 27 -21.06 14.97 -12.46
C LYS A 27 -20.55 15.88 -13.58
N GLU A 28 -20.26 17.13 -13.28
CA GLU A 28 -19.73 18.12 -14.22
C GLU A 28 -18.21 18.09 -14.31
N LEU A 29 -17.57 17.32 -13.45
CA LEU A 29 -16.11 17.17 -13.46
C LEU A 29 -15.61 16.56 -14.77
N PRO A 30 -14.53 17.09 -15.34
CA PRO A 30 -13.89 16.52 -16.52
C PRO A 30 -13.13 15.21 -16.24
N ILE A 31 -13.07 14.81 -14.98
CA ILE A 31 -12.35 13.65 -14.46
C ILE A 31 -13.31 12.71 -13.73
N ASN A 32 -12.90 11.46 -13.57
CA ASN A 32 -13.68 10.51 -12.77
C ASN A 32 -13.37 10.69 -11.28
N PHE A 33 -14.33 11.20 -10.53
CA PHE A 33 -14.20 11.44 -9.10
C PHE A 33 -14.05 10.16 -8.28
N ASP A 34 -14.62 9.03 -8.75
CA ASP A 34 -14.52 7.75 -8.04
C ASP A 34 -13.06 7.28 -7.97
N GLY A 35 -12.27 7.49 -9.04
CA GLY A 35 -10.84 7.18 -9.04
C GLY A 35 -10.05 7.99 -8.00
N LEU A 36 -10.36 9.28 -7.84
CA LEU A 36 -9.76 10.11 -6.80
C LEU A 36 -10.15 9.66 -5.39
N LEU A 37 -11.41 9.29 -5.22
CA LEU A 37 -11.91 8.81 -3.95
C LEU A 37 -11.23 7.49 -3.53
N MET A 38 -11.10 6.55 -4.49
CA MET A 38 -10.37 5.30 -4.26
C MET A 38 -8.91 5.56 -3.88
N GLN A 39 -8.25 6.52 -4.53
CA GLN A 39 -6.87 6.88 -4.19
C GLN A 39 -6.76 7.49 -2.79
N ALA A 40 -7.68 8.35 -2.39
CA ALA A 40 -7.68 8.95 -1.06
C ALA A 40 -7.94 7.92 0.05
N ASP A 41 -8.83 6.96 -0.20
CA ASP A 41 -9.08 5.85 0.74
C ASP A 41 -7.86 4.91 0.84
N GLU A 42 -7.17 4.65 -0.27
CA GLU A 42 -5.93 3.87 -0.30
C GLU A 42 -4.80 4.57 0.48
N GLU A 43 -4.60 5.87 0.28
CA GLU A 43 -3.59 6.65 1.02
C GLU A 43 -3.82 6.61 2.52
N TYR A 44 -5.09 6.68 2.95
CA TYR A 44 -5.40 6.51 4.36
C TYR A 44 -5.11 5.10 4.87
N GLY A 45 -5.47 4.08 4.08
CA GLY A 45 -5.14 2.68 4.38
C GLY A 45 -3.63 2.47 4.54
N ASN A 46 -2.84 3.10 3.66
CA ASN A 46 -1.37 3.05 3.72
C ASN A 46 -0.82 3.68 5.01
N ILE A 47 -1.37 4.80 5.47
CA ILE A 47 -0.96 5.44 6.74
C ILE A 47 -1.26 4.50 7.93
N VAL A 48 -2.42 3.86 7.93
CA VAL A 48 -2.80 2.90 8.98
C VAL A 48 -1.86 1.69 8.96
N TRP A 49 -1.61 1.13 7.78
CA TRP A 49 -0.72 0.00 7.60
C TRP A 49 0.70 0.31 8.07
N ASP A 50 1.26 1.47 7.65
CA ASP A 50 2.62 1.88 8.03
C ASP A 50 2.77 2.02 9.55
N ARG A 51 1.75 2.54 10.22
CA ARG A 51 1.74 2.63 11.68
C ARG A 51 1.80 1.25 12.33
N HIS A 52 0.89 0.35 11.94
CA HIS A 52 0.82 -0.97 12.53
C HIS A 52 2.01 -1.85 12.16
N PHE A 53 2.46 -1.78 10.91
CA PHE A 53 3.64 -2.52 10.46
C PHE A 53 4.90 -2.02 11.17
N GLY A 54 5.07 -0.71 11.29
CA GLY A 54 6.20 -0.11 11.99
C GLY A 54 6.25 -0.48 13.48
N GLU A 55 5.11 -0.56 14.16
CA GLU A 55 5.04 -1.03 15.54
C GLU A 55 5.44 -2.51 15.67
N ASN A 56 4.88 -3.36 14.81
CA ASN A 56 5.21 -4.78 14.77
C ASN A 56 6.69 -5.01 14.43
N HIS A 57 7.24 -4.25 13.49
CA HIS A 57 8.65 -4.33 13.12
C HIS A 57 9.58 -4.04 14.31
N LYS A 58 9.29 -3.01 15.10
CA LYS A 58 10.05 -2.71 16.33
C LYS A 58 10.01 -3.84 17.36
N ILE A 59 8.87 -4.51 17.49
CA ILE A 59 8.73 -5.68 18.37
C ILE A 59 9.60 -6.83 17.88
N LEU A 60 9.57 -7.10 16.58
CA LEU A 60 10.35 -8.16 15.95
C LEU A 60 11.86 -7.90 16.05
N GLU A 61 12.32 -6.68 15.85
CA GLU A 61 13.72 -6.29 16.05
C GLU A 61 14.19 -6.52 17.50
N LYS A 62 13.33 -6.13 18.46
CA LYS A 62 13.64 -6.37 19.88
C LYS A 62 13.74 -7.87 20.19
N GLN A 63 12.83 -8.68 19.67
CA GLN A 63 12.86 -10.14 19.84
C GLN A 63 14.12 -10.74 19.19
N LYS A 64 14.47 -10.31 17.97
CA LYS A 64 15.69 -10.73 17.28
C LYS A 64 16.94 -10.45 18.12
N ARG A 65 17.06 -9.21 18.66
CA ARG A 65 18.21 -8.85 19.51
C ARG A 65 18.31 -9.75 20.74
N THR A 66 17.18 -10.03 21.38
CA THR A 66 17.14 -10.96 22.53
C THR A 66 17.57 -12.36 22.12
N TYR A 67 17.10 -12.86 20.98
CA TYR A 67 17.47 -14.16 20.46
C TYR A 67 18.97 -14.25 20.10
N GLN A 68 19.53 -13.22 19.47
CA GLN A 68 20.97 -13.14 19.17
C GLN A 68 21.84 -13.21 20.43
N ILE A 69 21.44 -12.48 21.49
CA ILE A 69 22.16 -12.53 22.77
C ILE A 69 22.09 -13.95 23.38
N SER A 70 20.95 -14.60 23.32
CA SER A 70 20.80 -15.98 23.80
C SER A 70 21.63 -16.99 23.02
N GLY A 71 21.96 -16.69 21.78
CA GLY A 71 22.83 -17.53 20.92
C GLY A 71 24.27 -17.69 21.44
N PHE A 72 24.77 -16.74 22.22
CA PHE A 72 26.07 -16.88 22.89
C PHE A 72 26.08 -17.99 23.95
N VAL A 73 24.91 -18.27 24.53
CA VAL A 73 24.76 -19.30 25.56
C VAL A 73 24.37 -20.64 24.92
N ASN A 74 23.73 -20.62 23.77
CA ASN A 74 23.29 -21.81 23.07
C ASN A 74 23.83 -21.85 21.63
N PRO A 75 24.97 -22.55 21.37
CA PRO A 75 25.57 -22.60 20.03
C PRO A 75 24.67 -23.27 18.97
N PHE A 76 23.73 -24.13 19.39
CA PHE A 76 22.79 -24.75 18.49
C PHE A 76 21.79 -23.75 17.92
N ALA A 77 21.34 -22.81 18.71
CA ALA A 77 20.47 -21.70 18.24
C ALA A 77 21.21 -20.80 17.24
N SER A 78 22.50 -20.56 17.43
CA SER A 78 23.32 -19.79 16.49
C SER A 78 23.49 -20.52 15.15
N LEU A 79 23.69 -21.81 15.14
CA LEU A 79 23.79 -22.63 13.92
C LEU A 79 22.46 -22.65 13.17
N GLN A 80 21.36 -22.82 13.87
CA GLN A 80 20.02 -22.76 13.29
C GLN A 80 19.73 -21.39 12.64
N SER A 81 20.06 -20.30 13.34
CA SER A 81 19.90 -18.93 12.83
C SER A 81 20.72 -18.69 11.55
N ALA A 82 21.98 -19.17 11.53
CA ALA A 82 22.82 -19.07 10.35
C ALA A 82 22.24 -19.87 9.17
N SER A 83 21.76 -21.08 9.41
CA SER A 83 21.12 -21.90 8.37
C SER A 83 19.88 -21.25 7.79
N MET A 84 19.04 -20.64 8.62
CA MET A 84 17.84 -19.91 8.18
C MET A 84 18.21 -18.66 7.38
N GLY A 85 19.26 -17.93 7.80
CA GLY A 85 19.78 -16.78 7.05
C GLY A 85 20.30 -17.17 5.67
N PHE A 86 21.07 -18.25 5.56
CA PHE A 86 21.58 -18.74 4.27
C PHE A 86 20.47 -19.22 3.32
N SER A 87 19.38 -19.74 3.85
CA SER A 87 18.23 -20.18 3.03
C SER A 87 17.24 -19.07 2.70
N GLY A 88 17.47 -17.84 3.19
CA GLY A 88 16.52 -16.74 3.03
C GLY A 88 15.17 -16.97 3.69
N SER A 89 15.10 -17.90 4.65
CA SER A 89 13.86 -18.28 5.34
C SER A 89 13.75 -17.67 6.74
N ASP A 90 14.60 -16.72 7.06
CA ASP A 90 14.54 -16.01 8.33
C ASP A 90 13.47 -14.89 8.32
N MET A 91 13.16 -14.42 9.50
CA MET A 91 12.13 -13.38 9.69
C MET A 91 12.47 -12.07 8.97
N LEU A 92 13.75 -11.75 8.77
CA LEU A 92 14.16 -10.51 8.10
C LEU A 92 13.83 -10.56 6.64
N HIS A 93 14.19 -11.61 5.94
CA HIS A 93 13.85 -11.81 4.54
C HIS A 93 12.33 -11.78 4.32
N HIS A 94 11.57 -12.36 5.28
CA HIS A 94 10.12 -12.28 5.22
C HIS A 94 9.59 -10.85 5.36
N VAL A 95 10.14 -10.07 6.29
CA VAL A 95 9.76 -8.66 6.49
C VAL A 95 10.12 -7.81 5.28
N ASP A 96 11.33 -8.01 4.73
CA ASP A 96 11.78 -7.30 3.53
C ASP A 96 10.90 -7.63 2.33
N PHE A 97 10.57 -8.92 2.15
CA PHE A 97 9.63 -9.33 1.11
C PHE A 97 8.26 -8.66 1.26
N LEU A 98 7.69 -8.62 2.47
CA LEU A 98 6.41 -7.97 2.72
C LEU A 98 6.46 -6.47 2.41
N GLN A 99 7.56 -5.81 2.74
CA GLN A 99 7.74 -4.39 2.45
C GLN A 99 7.81 -4.13 0.94
N GLU A 100 8.57 -4.92 0.21
CA GLU A 100 8.69 -4.79 -1.25
C GLU A 100 7.38 -5.13 -1.96
N ALA A 101 6.69 -6.18 -1.52
CA ALA A 101 5.38 -6.53 -2.05
C ALA A 101 4.34 -5.42 -1.80
N GLU A 102 4.38 -4.78 -0.63
CA GLU A 102 3.51 -3.67 -0.31
C GLU A 102 3.84 -2.42 -1.14
N ASN A 103 5.11 -2.10 -1.33
CA ASN A 103 5.55 -1.01 -2.20
C ASN A 103 5.04 -1.22 -3.64
N TYR A 104 5.19 -2.42 -4.16
CA TYR A 104 4.68 -2.78 -5.49
C TYR A 104 3.16 -2.66 -5.57
N ARG A 105 2.43 -3.17 -4.56
CA ARG A 105 0.97 -3.07 -4.48
C ARG A 105 0.51 -1.61 -4.53
N ARG A 106 1.13 -0.74 -3.75
CA ARG A 106 0.81 0.70 -3.68
C ARG A 106 1.04 1.39 -5.02
N ASP A 107 2.15 1.12 -5.67
CA ASP A 107 2.47 1.70 -6.99
C ASP A 107 1.46 1.22 -8.05
N LEU A 108 1.11 -0.06 -8.04
CA LEU A 108 0.13 -0.63 -8.95
C LEU A 108 -1.26 -0.02 -8.75
N ILE A 109 -1.74 0.05 -7.50
CA ILE A 109 -3.05 0.61 -7.19
C ILE A 109 -3.10 2.10 -7.55
N LYS A 110 -2.04 2.85 -7.24
CA LYS A 110 -1.93 4.26 -7.62
C LYS A 110 -2.05 4.45 -9.13
N LYS A 111 -1.31 3.69 -9.91
CA LYS A 111 -1.37 3.75 -11.40
C LYS A 111 -2.77 3.41 -11.93
N LEU A 112 -3.44 2.41 -11.33
CA LEU A 112 -4.81 2.05 -11.69
C LEU A 112 -5.81 3.17 -11.35
N ASN A 113 -5.74 3.72 -10.15
CA ASN A 113 -6.62 4.80 -9.71
C ASN A 113 -6.39 6.08 -10.54
N ASP A 114 -5.14 6.43 -10.83
CA ASP A 114 -4.81 7.56 -11.69
C ASP A 114 -5.34 7.33 -13.12
N LYS A 115 -5.22 6.13 -13.66
CA LYS A 115 -5.77 5.80 -14.97
C LYS A 115 -7.30 5.84 -14.97
N HIS A 116 -7.94 5.39 -13.90
CA HIS A 116 -9.39 5.47 -13.74
C HIS A 116 -9.85 6.93 -13.60
N ALA A 117 -9.14 7.75 -12.81
CA ALA A 117 -9.51 9.15 -12.61
C ALA A 117 -9.33 10.01 -13.88
N TYR A 118 -8.21 9.83 -14.59
CA TYR A 118 -7.80 10.71 -15.69
C TYR A 118 -7.84 10.06 -17.07
N GLY A 119 -8.19 8.78 -17.16
CA GLY A 119 -8.18 8.00 -18.42
C GLY A 119 -9.43 8.15 -19.29
N GLY A 120 -10.29 9.14 -19.04
CA GLY A 120 -11.47 9.45 -19.84
C GLY A 120 -12.74 8.75 -19.41
N SER A 121 -12.75 7.96 -18.34
CA SER A 121 -13.97 7.46 -17.72
C SER A 121 -14.71 8.59 -16.98
N LYS A 122 -16.02 8.40 -16.76
CA LYS A 122 -16.86 9.36 -16.05
C LYS A 122 -17.22 8.83 -14.66
N THR A 123 -17.47 9.74 -13.73
CA THR A 123 -17.96 9.40 -12.39
C THR A 123 -19.22 8.54 -12.47
N GLY A 124 -19.24 7.41 -11.79
CA GLY A 124 -20.31 6.40 -11.82
C GLY A 124 -20.15 5.32 -12.92
N ASP A 125 -19.06 5.33 -13.69
CA ASP A 125 -18.76 4.28 -14.67
C ASP A 125 -18.05 3.10 -14.00
N TRP A 126 -18.83 2.15 -13.51
CA TRP A 126 -18.35 0.93 -12.85
C TRP A 126 -17.95 -0.19 -13.83
N ASN A 127 -18.18 -0.01 -15.13
CA ASN A 127 -17.79 -0.96 -16.17
C ASN A 127 -16.46 -0.59 -16.82
N TRP A 128 -15.77 0.41 -16.26
CA TRP A 128 -14.47 0.81 -16.78
C TRP A 128 -13.43 -0.28 -16.53
N GLU A 129 -12.65 -0.58 -17.55
CA GLU A 129 -11.51 -1.50 -17.49
C GLU A 129 -10.28 -0.82 -18.08
N ALA A 130 -9.12 -1.05 -17.47
CA ALA A 130 -7.86 -0.62 -18.04
C ALA A 130 -7.57 -1.39 -19.34
N ASP A 131 -7.01 -0.72 -20.33
CA ASP A 131 -6.68 -1.36 -21.60
C ASP A 131 -5.46 -2.31 -21.50
N ASN A 132 -5.33 -3.20 -22.47
CA ASN A 132 -4.24 -4.17 -22.51
C ASN A 132 -2.85 -3.50 -22.60
N SER A 133 -2.75 -2.29 -23.13
CA SER A 133 -1.49 -1.55 -23.21
C SER A 133 -1.05 -1.09 -21.84
N PHE A 134 -2.00 -0.71 -20.99
CA PHE A 134 -1.73 -0.37 -19.58
C PHE A 134 -1.18 -1.58 -18.82
N TYR A 135 -1.84 -2.74 -18.91
CA TYR A 135 -1.35 -3.94 -18.21
C TYR A 135 0.04 -4.38 -18.66
N ARG A 136 0.37 -4.22 -19.96
CA ARG A 136 1.71 -4.50 -20.48
C ARG A 136 2.77 -3.47 -20.03
N SER A 137 2.36 -2.28 -19.63
CA SER A 137 3.26 -1.24 -19.14
C SER A 137 3.64 -1.39 -17.65
N ILE A 138 2.91 -2.24 -16.93
CA ILE A 138 3.19 -2.51 -15.52
C ILE A 138 4.32 -3.52 -15.44
N ALA A 139 5.38 -3.16 -14.70
CA ALA A 139 6.47 -4.08 -14.43
C ALA A 139 5.99 -5.24 -13.56
N ASP A 140 6.45 -6.44 -13.84
CA ASP A 140 6.19 -7.59 -12.99
C ASP A 140 6.87 -7.39 -11.62
N PHE A 141 6.22 -7.90 -10.58
CA PHE A 141 6.85 -7.95 -9.27
C PHE A 141 8.03 -8.91 -9.30
N SER A 142 9.20 -8.41 -8.96
CA SER A 142 10.39 -9.23 -8.81
C SER A 142 11.05 -8.93 -7.47
N TYR A 143 11.21 -9.96 -6.66
CA TYR A 143 11.92 -9.89 -5.40
C TYR A 143 13.17 -10.76 -5.51
N MET A 144 14.33 -10.13 -5.40
CA MET A 144 15.61 -10.86 -5.30
C MET A 144 16.04 -10.86 -3.85
N LEU A 145 16.32 -12.06 -3.33
CA LEU A 145 16.98 -12.20 -2.04
C LEU A 145 18.33 -11.49 -2.10
N PRO A 146 18.66 -10.66 -1.10
CA PRO A 146 19.94 -9.98 -1.01
C PRO A 146 21.11 -10.94 -0.87
#